data_1fe033e544aeb9076f814d5b1d53822a
#
_entry.id   1fe033e544aeb9076f814d5b1d53822a
#
_cell.length_a   1.000
_cell.length_b   1.000
_cell.length_c   1.000
_cell.angle_alpha   90.00
_cell.angle_beta   90.00
_cell.angle_gamma   90.00
#
_symmetry.space_group_name_H-M   'P 1'
#
loop_
_entity.id
_entity.type
_entity.pdbx_description
1 polymer ?
#
loop_
_entity_poly.entity_id
_entity_poly.type
_entity_poly.pdbx_seq_one_letter_code
_entity_poly.pdbx_strand_id
1 'polypeptide(L)'
;MRFFLSVVIQVQWLAGFLANHHIRCPKPSLLLLIIGVFLSGCYSFGPNELRGTYPLYNAAIVDSQNEQFIQNIVRLHYRDPVFFLDVTSVTASLKMDLSAGLDQSAFDLSSGGADVLQLSGGGAYTTAPTIAYAPLQGESFVKSILRPLSIEDMFALIESGWSGRRVLGLCVERINELENAPNASGPTPKFSPKRIDPFNRLLQLFDQVMSENLIIPRVDPVTKEAQLEINSTPEHYYAIREIKQLLGLDQNLTIYHVNNGFLKHRSDTISINLRSLMSIFFYLSQNIDTPKAHKITGLVTVTRNQNGSEFDWGKTAGGNLFHIHQSDKQPDTAFVAIPYRGQWFYLMDNDLESKSTFMLLTQLFRLQAGAAKSAGPTLTLPLR
;
A
#
# COMPACT_ATOMS: atom_id res chain seq x y z
N MET A 1 -16.69 17.18 -23.24
CA MET A 1 -16.47 18.20 -24.28
C MET A 1 -16.87 17.76 -25.69
N ARG A 2 -16.57 16.55 -26.17
CA ARG A 2 -17.00 16.08 -27.52
C ARG A 2 -18.52 15.85 -27.67
N PHE A 3 -19.25 15.53 -26.62
CA PHE A 3 -20.69 15.27 -26.67
C PHE A 3 -21.51 16.57 -26.75
N PHE A 4 -21.08 17.64 -26.07
CA PHE A 4 -21.73 18.96 -26.14
C PHE A 4 -21.63 19.57 -27.55
N LEU A 5 -20.49 19.40 -28.23
CA LEU A 5 -20.32 19.86 -29.59
C LEU A 5 -21.25 19.11 -30.58
N SER A 6 -21.48 17.81 -30.37
CA SER A 6 -22.37 17.01 -31.23
C SER A 6 -23.84 17.44 -31.10
N VAL A 7 -24.30 17.73 -29.88
CA VAL A 7 -25.68 18.17 -29.63
C VAL A 7 -25.89 19.59 -30.16
N VAL A 8 -24.95 20.52 -30.00
CA VAL A 8 -25.05 21.89 -30.54
C VAL A 8 -25.05 21.88 -32.07
N ILE A 9 -24.24 21.04 -32.71
CA ILE A 9 -24.21 20.89 -34.15
C ILE A 9 -25.53 20.30 -34.69
N GLN A 10 -26.12 19.32 -34.01
CA GLN A 10 -27.43 18.76 -34.38
C GLN A 10 -28.58 19.77 -34.24
N VAL A 11 -28.57 20.57 -33.14
CA VAL A 11 -29.59 21.59 -32.92
C VAL A 11 -29.47 22.72 -33.95
N GLN A 12 -28.26 23.14 -34.33
CA GLN A 12 -28.05 24.14 -35.39
C GLN A 12 -28.44 23.60 -36.76
N TRP A 13 -28.21 22.32 -37.05
CA TRP A 13 -28.62 21.70 -38.33
C TRP A 13 -30.15 21.59 -38.44
N LEU A 14 -30.83 21.20 -37.34
CA LEU A 14 -32.31 21.16 -37.28
C LEU A 14 -32.94 22.56 -37.39
N ALA A 15 -32.36 23.58 -36.73
CA ALA A 15 -32.84 24.95 -36.82
C ALA A 15 -32.69 25.51 -38.24
N GLY A 16 -31.56 25.22 -38.95
CA GLY A 16 -31.33 25.58 -40.33
C GLY A 16 -32.27 24.84 -41.31
N PHE A 17 -32.58 23.59 -41.04
CA PHE A 17 -33.51 22.79 -41.86
C PHE A 17 -34.97 23.28 -41.74
N LEU A 18 -35.40 23.67 -40.50
CA LEU A 18 -36.73 24.19 -40.22
C LEU A 18 -36.94 25.60 -40.79
N ALA A 19 -35.87 26.41 -40.86
CA ALA A 19 -35.95 27.77 -41.44
C ALA A 19 -36.12 27.78 -42.96
N ASN A 20 -35.65 26.70 -43.65
CA ASN A 20 -35.68 26.62 -45.11
C ASN A 20 -36.94 25.94 -45.69
N HIS A 21 -37.73 25.29 -44.85
CA HIS A 21 -39.01 24.70 -45.27
C HIS A 21 -40.15 25.34 -44.46
N HIS A 22 -41.05 26.05 -45.11
CA HIS A 22 -42.31 26.62 -44.56
C HIS A 22 -43.27 25.55 -44.02
N ILE A 23 -42.80 24.63 -43.15
CA ILE A 23 -43.63 23.61 -42.52
C ILE A 23 -44.27 24.26 -41.28
N ARG A 24 -45.56 24.55 -41.35
CA ARG A 24 -46.37 24.87 -40.14
C ARG A 24 -46.50 23.62 -39.28
N CYS A 25 -45.51 23.38 -38.44
CA CYS A 25 -45.61 22.34 -37.39
C CYS A 25 -46.65 22.76 -36.34
N PRO A 26 -47.60 21.89 -35.98
CA PRO A 26 -48.51 22.17 -34.88
C PRO A 26 -47.74 22.28 -33.58
N LYS A 27 -47.99 23.32 -32.79
CA LYS A 27 -47.32 23.67 -31.54
C LYS A 27 -47.10 22.51 -30.55
N PRO A 28 -47.98 21.47 -30.42
CA PRO A 28 -47.75 20.32 -29.54
C PRO A 28 -46.65 19.36 -29.97
N SER A 29 -46.40 19.21 -31.29
CA SER A 29 -45.35 18.28 -31.77
C SER A 29 -43.94 18.78 -31.53
N LEU A 30 -43.70 20.09 -31.51
CA LEU A 30 -42.41 20.68 -31.16
C LEU A 30 -42.11 20.50 -29.68
N LEU A 31 -43.12 20.63 -28.82
CA LEU A 31 -42.97 20.41 -27.39
C LEU A 31 -42.68 18.93 -27.08
N LEU A 32 -43.31 17.99 -27.76
CA LEU A 32 -43.04 16.55 -27.60
C LEU A 32 -41.63 16.17 -28.10
N LEU A 33 -41.14 16.81 -29.14
CA LEU A 33 -39.78 16.58 -29.63
C LEU A 33 -38.72 17.11 -28.65
N ILE A 34 -38.95 18.26 -28.07
CA ILE A 34 -38.06 18.84 -27.04
C ILE A 34 -38.06 17.97 -25.79
N ILE A 35 -39.21 17.51 -25.29
CA ILE A 35 -39.31 16.60 -24.14
C ILE A 35 -38.62 15.26 -24.44
N GLY A 36 -38.73 14.70 -25.65
CA GLY A 36 -38.06 13.48 -26.08
C GLY A 36 -36.53 13.59 -26.06
N VAL A 37 -35.97 14.74 -26.44
CA VAL A 37 -34.52 15.01 -26.40
C VAL A 37 -34.03 15.17 -24.95
N PHE A 38 -34.82 15.77 -24.05
CA PHE A 38 -34.47 15.86 -22.63
C PHE A 38 -34.55 14.52 -21.88
N LEU A 39 -35.48 13.65 -22.23
CA LEU A 39 -35.63 12.31 -21.62
C LEU A 39 -34.54 11.32 -22.06
N SER A 40 -33.95 11.48 -23.24
CA SER A 40 -32.86 10.63 -23.71
C SER A 40 -31.49 10.94 -23.03
N GLY A 41 -31.31 12.10 -22.43
CA GLY A 41 -30.06 12.53 -21.77
C GLY A 41 -29.79 11.89 -20.40
N CYS A 42 -30.81 11.38 -19.70
CA CYS A 42 -30.67 10.91 -18.31
C CYS A 42 -30.18 9.48 -18.16
N TYR A 43 -30.18 8.67 -19.22
CA TYR A 43 -29.93 7.21 -19.11
C TYR A 43 -28.46 6.82 -18.97
N SER A 44 -27.50 7.67 -19.30
CA SER A 44 -26.07 7.31 -19.30
C SER A 44 -25.18 8.12 -18.35
N PHE A 45 -25.76 9.03 -17.55
CA PHE A 45 -24.99 9.95 -16.74
C PHE A 45 -24.26 9.26 -15.57
N GLY A 46 -24.96 8.48 -14.74
CA GLY A 46 -24.36 7.85 -13.54
C GLY A 46 -23.26 6.81 -13.82
N PRO A 47 -23.44 5.84 -14.74
CA PRO A 47 -22.44 4.83 -15.03
C PRO A 47 -21.17 5.38 -15.69
N ASN A 48 -21.26 6.41 -16.51
CA ASN A 48 -20.10 6.99 -17.18
C ASN A 48 -19.25 7.83 -16.22
N GLU A 49 -19.88 8.51 -15.29
CA GLU A 49 -19.17 9.25 -14.21
C GLU A 49 -18.45 8.30 -13.27
N LEU A 50 -19.07 7.20 -12.87
CA LEU A 50 -18.41 6.17 -12.07
C LEU A 50 -17.18 5.60 -12.77
N ARG A 51 -17.26 5.34 -14.07
CA ARG A 51 -16.12 4.84 -14.86
C ARG A 51 -14.99 5.85 -14.99
N GLY A 52 -15.30 7.15 -15.02
CA GLY A 52 -14.30 8.21 -15.11
C GLY A 52 -13.65 8.56 -13.76
N THR A 53 -14.42 8.52 -12.67
CA THR A 53 -13.98 9.01 -11.36
C THR A 53 -13.44 7.92 -10.45
N TYR A 54 -14.00 6.70 -10.51
CA TYR A 54 -13.60 5.59 -9.63
C TYR A 54 -12.11 5.22 -9.72
N PRO A 55 -11.49 5.09 -10.91
CA PRO A 55 -10.06 4.78 -11.00
C PRO A 55 -9.18 5.87 -10.38
N LEU A 56 -9.55 7.14 -10.54
CA LEU A 56 -8.79 8.27 -10.00
C LEU A 56 -8.83 8.30 -8.48
N TYR A 57 -10.01 8.07 -7.87
CA TYR A 57 -10.13 7.99 -6.41
C TYR A 57 -9.40 6.77 -5.84
N ASN A 58 -9.49 5.63 -6.52
CA ASN A 58 -8.77 4.43 -6.10
C ASN A 58 -7.25 4.67 -6.12
N ALA A 59 -6.72 5.28 -7.18
CA ALA A 59 -5.31 5.63 -7.27
C ALA A 59 -4.89 6.58 -6.13
N ALA A 60 -5.62 7.67 -5.92
CA ALA A 60 -5.32 8.64 -4.87
C ALA A 60 -5.36 8.03 -3.45
N ILE A 61 -6.26 7.07 -3.18
CA ILE A 61 -6.33 6.35 -1.91
C ILE A 61 -5.11 5.45 -1.75
N VAL A 62 -4.75 4.70 -2.79
CA VAL A 62 -3.58 3.82 -2.76
C VAL A 62 -2.31 4.64 -2.55
N ASP A 63 -2.13 5.75 -3.25
CA ASP A 63 -0.99 6.64 -3.10
C ASP A 63 -0.90 7.20 -1.67
N SER A 64 -2.01 7.70 -1.13
CA SER A 64 -2.08 8.20 0.25
C SER A 64 -1.77 7.12 1.29
N GLN A 65 -2.22 5.88 1.08
CA GLN A 65 -1.86 4.76 1.95
C GLN A 65 -0.36 4.43 1.87
N ASN A 66 0.21 4.40 0.66
CA ASN A 66 1.64 4.16 0.48
C ASN A 66 2.49 5.24 1.16
N GLU A 67 2.14 6.52 0.99
CA GLU A 67 2.78 7.64 1.67
C GLU A 67 2.71 7.50 3.19
N GLN A 68 1.56 7.12 3.75
CA GLN A 68 1.38 6.89 5.18
C GLN A 68 2.31 5.78 5.71
N PHE A 69 2.48 4.68 4.96
CA PHE A 69 3.38 3.60 5.35
C PHE A 69 4.83 4.08 5.40
N ILE A 70 5.32 4.71 4.33
CA ILE A 70 6.69 5.25 4.30
C ILE A 70 6.88 6.30 5.40
N GLN A 71 5.91 7.19 5.61
CA GLN A 71 5.96 8.19 6.66
C GLN A 71 6.11 7.56 8.04
N ASN A 72 5.40 6.48 8.34
CA ASN A 72 5.50 5.80 9.62
C ASN A 72 6.85 5.07 9.79
N ILE A 73 7.42 4.49 8.72
CA ILE A 73 8.77 3.90 8.78
C ILE A 73 9.80 4.99 9.05
N VAL A 74 9.71 6.14 8.37
CA VAL A 74 10.60 7.28 8.60
C VAL A 74 10.44 7.85 10.01
N ARG A 75 9.20 7.99 10.53
CA ARG A 75 8.97 8.39 11.93
C ARG A 75 9.69 7.49 12.92
N LEU A 76 9.63 6.17 12.76
CA LEU A 76 10.34 5.23 13.63
C LEU A 76 11.85 5.45 13.61
N HIS A 77 12.43 5.76 12.46
CA HIS A 77 13.85 6.11 12.35
C HIS A 77 14.21 7.33 13.23
N TYR A 78 13.32 8.32 13.28
CA TYR A 78 13.47 9.51 14.11
C TYR A 78 12.90 9.34 15.54
N ARG A 79 12.38 8.15 15.89
CA ARG A 79 11.71 7.82 17.15
C ARG A 79 10.45 8.65 17.41
N ASP A 80 9.81 9.12 16.34
CA ASP A 80 8.54 9.79 16.43
C ASP A 80 7.39 8.77 16.44
N PRO A 81 6.26 9.07 17.12
CA PRO A 81 5.12 8.15 17.17
C PRO A 81 4.53 7.86 15.80
N VAL A 82 4.17 6.60 15.56
CA VAL A 82 3.45 6.17 14.37
C VAL A 82 1.95 6.42 14.52
N PHE A 83 1.29 6.69 13.39
CA PHE A 83 -0.16 6.86 13.35
C PHE A 83 -0.71 6.30 12.04
N PHE A 84 -1.76 5.49 12.13
CA PHE A 84 -2.38 4.86 10.97
C PHE A 84 -3.84 5.28 10.86
N LEU A 85 -4.24 5.63 9.63
CA LEU A 85 -5.61 5.92 9.23
C LEU A 85 -6.06 4.85 8.23
N ASP A 86 -7.28 4.34 8.41
CA ASP A 86 -7.93 3.46 7.44
C ASP A 86 -9.06 4.21 6.74
N VAL A 87 -9.18 4.01 5.43
CA VAL A 87 -10.30 4.56 4.65
C VAL A 87 -11.49 3.64 4.81
N THR A 88 -12.50 4.10 5.54
CA THR A 88 -13.70 3.30 5.83
C THR A 88 -14.78 3.41 4.77
N SER A 89 -14.92 4.59 4.16
CA SER A 89 -15.87 4.79 3.07
C SER A 89 -15.47 5.96 2.17
N VAL A 90 -15.86 5.85 0.91
CA VAL A 90 -15.79 6.93 -0.07
C VAL A 90 -17.20 7.15 -0.59
N THR A 91 -17.77 8.32 -0.31
CA THR A 91 -19.09 8.71 -0.77
C THR A 91 -18.94 9.80 -1.82
N ALA A 92 -19.32 9.50 -3.06
CA ALA A 92 -19.36 10.50 -4.12
C ALA A 92 -20.73 11.22 -4.07
N SER A 93 -20.72 12.54 -3.81
CA SER A 93 -21.90 13.35 -4.00
C SER A 93 -21.80 14.11 -5.32
N LEU A 94 -22.78 13.90 -6.17
CA LEU A 94 -22.92 14.55 -7.46
C LEU A 94 -23.94 15.67 -7.30
N LYS A 95 -23.52 16.92 -7.48
CA LYS A 95 -24.44 18.08 -7.54
C LYS A 95 -24.46 18.61 -8.95
N MET A 96 -25.64 18.72 -9.50
CA MET A 96 -25.89 19.35 -10.79
C MET A 96 -26.72 20.60 -10.54
N ASP A 97 -26.12 21.77 -10.68
CA ASP A 97 -26.81 23.05 -10.60
C ASP A 97 -27.17 23.49 -12.01
N LEU A 98 -28.46 23.39 -12.37
CA LEU A 98 -29.01 23.94 -13.58
C LEU A 98 -29.59 25.33 -13.27
N SER A 99 -29.00 26.39 -13.81
CA SER A 99 -29.58 27.72 -13.77
C SER A 99 -30.11 28.07 -15.16
N ALA A 100 -31.42 28.19 -15.26
CA ALA A 100 -32.07 28.79 -16.42
C ALA A 100 -32.53 30.22 -16.05
N GLY A 101 -31.88 31.23 -16.56
CA GLY A 101 -32.26 32.61 -16.40
C GLY A 101 -33.06 33.10 -17.61
N LEU A 102 -34.31 33.50 -17.39
CA LEU A 102 -35.07 34.31 -18.33
C LEU A 102 -34.82 35.78 -17.93
N ASP A 103 -34.03 36.50 -18.70
CA ASP A 103 -33.83 37.94 -18.48
C ASP A 103 -35.01 38.69 -19.10
N GLN A 104 -35.91 39.21 -18.25
CA GLN A 104 -37.13 39.93 -18.60
C GLN A 104 -36.87 41.41 -18.90
N SER A 105 -35.62 41.86 -18.94
CA SER A 105 -35.26 43.25 -19.09
C SER A 105 -35.38 43.79 -20.54
N ALA A 106 -35.85 42.98 -21.49
CA ALA A 106 -35.94 43.37 -22.92
C ALA A 106 -37.37 43.46 -23.48
N PHE A 107 -38.39 43.55 -22.61
CA PHE A 107 -39.75 43.85 -23.12
C PHE A 107 -40.00 45.35 -23.14
N ASP A 108 -39.45 46.08 -24.11
CA ASP A 108 -39.88 47.44 -24.44
C ASP A 108 -40.81 47.38 -25.66
N LEU A 109 -42.13 47.53 -25.41
CA LEU A 109 -43.19 47.43 -26.42
C LEU A 109 -43.30 48.74 -27.23
N SER A 110 -42.39 49.71 -27.12
CA SER A 110 -42.55 51.05 -27.74
C SER A 110 -41.77 51.32 -29.03
N SER A 111 -40.90 50.42 -29.45
CA SER A 111 -40.17 50.58 -30.72
C SER A 111 -40.11 49.25 -31.49
N GLY A 112 -40.67 49.26 -32.68
CA GLY A 112 -40.82 48.08 -33.58
C GLY A 112 -39.50 47.45 -34.05
N GLY A 113 -38.70 46.95 -33.12
CA GLY A 113 -37.47 46.18 -33.33
C GLY A 113 -37.71 44.75 -32.98
N ALA A 114 -37.14 43.83 -33.70
CA ALA A 114 -37.26 42.37 -33.53
C ALA A 114 -36.86 41.99 -32.08
N ASP A 115 -37.82 41.45 -31.32
CA ASP A 115 -37.60 40.88 -29.98
C ASP A 115 -36.64 39.74 -30.04
N VAL A 116 -35.43 39.91 -29.52
CA VAL A 116 -34.45 38.81 -29.36
C VAL A 116 -34.63 38.25 -27.96
N LEU A 117 -35.27 37.07 -27.88
CA LEU A 117 -35.34 36.31 -26.67
C LEU A 117 -33.95 35.70 -26.39
N GLN A 118 -33.22 36.30 -25.47
CA GLN A 118 -31.91 35.79 -25.05
C GLN A 118 -32.11 34.76 -23.93
N LEU A 119 -32.05 33.47 -24.31
CA LEU A 119 -32.08 32.34 -23.37
C LEU A 119 -30.64 32.07 -22.88
N SER A 120 -30.31 32.45 -21.65
CA SER A 120 -29.04 32.12 -21.02
C SER A 120 -29.23 30.88 -20.15
N GLY A 121 -28.61 29.75 -20.55
CA GLY A 121 -28.56 28.50 -19.78
C GLY A 121 -27.14 28.22 -19.29
N GLY A 122 -26.92 28.17 -17.98
CA GLY A 122 -25.67 27.77 -17.35
C GLY A 122 -25.90 26.44 -16.60
N GLY A 123 -25.09 25.44 -16.90
CA GLY A 123 -25.01 24.21 -16.10
C GLY A 123 -23.64 24.13 -15.42
N ALA A 124 -23.62 24.13 -14.10
CA ALA A 124 -22.43 23.83 -13.32
C ALA A 124 -22.52 22.40 -12.78
N TYR A 125 -21.47 21.65 -12.98
CA TYR A 125 -21.31 20.29 -12.48
C TYR A 125 -20.24 20.30 -11.38
N THR A 126 -20.59 19.88 -10.16
CA THR A 126 -19.67 19.80 -9.05
C THR A 126 -19.67 18.39 -8.50
N THR A 127 -18.51 17.73 -8.53
CA THR A 127 -18.22 16.48 -7.82
C THR A 127 -17.53 16.81 -6.50
N ALA A 128 -18.15 16.47 -5.38
CA ALA A 128 -17.55 16.63 -4.06
C ALA A 128 -17.54 15.25 -3.36
N PRO A 129 -16.47 14.46 -3.53
CA PRO A 129 -16.35 13.20 -2.80
C PRO A 129 -16.10 13.50 -1.32
N THR A 130 -16.71 12.69 -0.48
CA THR A 130 -16.49 12.68 0.97
C THR A 130 -15.74 11.40 1.32
N ILE A 131 -14.52 11.52 1.86
CA ILE A 131 -13.72 10.39 2.32
C ILE A 131 -13.79 10.34 3.84
N ALA A 132 -14.22 9.19 4.37
CA ALA A 132 -14.25 8.95 5.80
C ALA A 132 -13.03 8.13 6.21
N TYR A 133 -12.29 8.64 7.18
CA TYR A 133 -11.14 7.99 7.79
C TYR A 133 -11.45 7.53 9.20
N ALA A 134 -10.99 6.33 9.58
CA ALA A 134 -10.97 5.86 10.94
C ALA A 134 -9.53 5.72 11.43
N PRO A 135 -9.18 6.31 12.58
CA PRO A 135 -7.88 6.07 13.18
C PRO A 135 -7.81 4.62 13.68
N LEU A 136 -6.73 3.93 13.29
CA LEU A 136 -6.42 2.61 13.81
C LEU A 136 -5.73 2.79 15.17
N GLN A 137 -6.50 2.61 16.24
CA GLN A 137 -6.06 2.82 17.62
C GLN A 137 -6.84 1.94 18.59
N GLY A 138 -6.46 1.98 19.86
CA GLY A 138 -7.10 1.20 20.90
C GLY A 138 -6.39 -0.13 21.18
N GLU A 139 -6.81 -0.78 22.25
CA GLU A 139 -6.16 -1.96 22.79
C GLU A 139 -6.07 -3.12 21.79
N SER A 140 -7.17 -3.38 21.07
CA SER A 140 -7.25 -4.45 20.06
C SER A 140 -6.22 -4.26 18.96
N PHE A 141 -6.13 -3.05 18.39
CA PHE A 141 -5.17 -2.74 17.34
C PHE A 141 -3.73 -2.84 17.84
N VAL A 142 -3.43 -2.22 19.01
CA VAL A 142 -2.08 -2.25 19.58
C VAL A 142 -1.65 -3.69 19.89
N LYS A 143 -2.52 -4.51 20.46
CA LYS A 143 -2.23 -5.93 20.68
C LYS A 143 -1.96 -6.68 19.38
N SER A 144 -2.71 -6.42 18.33
CA SER A 144 -2.52 -7.09 17.04
C SER A 144 -1.17 -6.78 16.40
N ILE A 145 -0.76 -5.51 16.37
CA ILE A 145 0.52 -5.11 15.75
C ILE A 145 1.76 -5.47 16.59
N LEU A 146 1.61 -5.65 17.91
CA LEU A 146 2.68 -6.05 18.81
C LEU A 146 2.82 -7.57 18.96
N ARG A 147 1.78 -8.33 18.60
CA ARG A 147 1.84 -9.79 18.66
C ARG A 147 2.78 -10.31 17.56
N PRO A 148 3.71 -11.22 17.86
CA PRO A 148 4.50 -11.90 16.86
C PRO A 148 3.60 -12.58 15.81
N LEU A 149 4.07 -12.66 14.57
CA LEU A 149 3.43 -13.45 13.53
C LEU A 149 3.37 -14.92 13.96
N SER A 150 2.41 -15.67 13.42
CA SER A 150 2.36 -17.12 13.63
C SER A 150 3.23 -17.85 12.62
N ILE A 151 3.65 -19.07 12.95
CA ILE A 151 4.39 -19.95 12.01
C ILE A 151 3.50 -20.30 10.84
N GLU A 152 2.20 -20.50 11.08
CA GLU A 152 1.20 -20.81 10.07
C GLU A 152 1.07 -19.67 9.05
N ASP A 153 1.02 -18.40 9.53
CA ASP A 153 0.98 -17.22 8.65
C ASP A 153 2.24 -17.13 7.79
N MET A 154 3.40 -17.40 8.38
CA MET A 154 4.68 -17.41 7.67
C MET A 154 4.71 -18.48 6.57
N PHE A 155 4.27 -19.70 6.88
CA PHE A 155 4.22 -20.79 5.89
C PHE A 155 3.20 -20.48 4.79
N ALA A 156 2.01 -19.96 5.13
CA ALA A 156 1.01 -19.57 4.16
C ALA A 156 1.53 -18.51 3.17
N LEU A 157 2.36 -17.57 3.61
CA LEU A 157 3.00 -16.61 2.73
C LEU A 157 3.95 -17.30 1.73
N ILE A 158 4.76 -18.23 2.20
CA ILE A 158 5.69 -18.97 1.34
C ILE A 158 4.92 -19.83 0.34
N GLU A 159 3.91 -20.56 0.79
CA GLU A 159 3.04 -21.38 -0.08
C GLU A 159 2.25 -20.54 -1.10
N SER A 160 1.93 -19.29 -0.78
CA SER A 160 1.27 -18.36 -1.71
C SER A 160 2.20 -17.78 -2.78
N GLY A 161 3.49 -18.19 -2.80
CA GLY A 161 4.47 -17.82 -3.80
C GLY A 161 5.40 -16.66 -3.42
N TRP A 162 5.37 -16.20 -2.16
CA TRP A 162 6.39 -15.27 -1.69
C TRP A 162 7.76 -15.93 -1.57
N SER A 163 8.81 -15.24 -1.99
CA SER A 163 10.18 -15.71 -1.81
C SER A 163 10.47 -16.03 -0.34
N GLY A 164 10.91 -17.26 -0.06
CA GLY A 164 11.31 -17.68 1.29
C GLY A 164 12.37 -16.77 1.88
N ARG A 165 13.34 -16.33 1.08
CA ARG A 165 14.35 -15.35 1.48
C ARG A 165 13.73 -14.06 2.00
N ARG A 166 12.71 -13.52 1.32
CA ARG A 166 12.01 -12.30 1.73
C ARG A 166 11.20 -12.50 3.00
N VAL A 167 10.40 -13.55 3.05
CA VAL A 167 9.57 -13.86 4.22
C VAL A 167 10.45 -14.11 5.45
N LEU A 168 11.44 -15.00 5.36
CA LEU A 168 12.35 -15.29 6.47
C LEU A 168 13.21 -14.08 6.83
N GLY A 169 13.72 -13.35 5.83
CA GLY A 169 14.56 -12.17 6.05
C GLY A 169 13.86 -11.04 6.82
N LEU A 170 12.55 -10.89 6.64
CA LEU A 170 11.75 -9.85 7.30
C LEU A 170 11.10 -10.35 8.59
N CYS A 171 10.42 -11.49 8.52
CA CYS A 171 9.54 -11.94 9.59
C CYS A 171 10.28 -12.68 10.71
N VAL A 172 11.44 -13.26 10.41
CA VAL A 172 12.19 -14.04 11.40
C VAL A 172 13.25 -13.19 12.08
N GLU A 173 13.27 -13.22 13.41
CA GLU A 173 14.29 -12.58 14.25
C GLU A 173 15.43 -13.54 14.57
N ARG A 174 15.10 -14.84 14.75
CA ARG A 174 16.06 -15.90 15.06
C ARG A 174 15.53 -17.24 14.60
N ILE A 175 16.41 -18.10 14.09
CA ILE A 175 16.16 -19.54 13.89
C ILE A 175 17.26 -20.30 14.61
N ASN A 176 16.91 -21.10 15.60
CA ASN A 176 17.86 -21.76 16.50
C ASN A 176 18.88 -20.73 17.02
N GLU A 177 20.18 -20.97 16.81
CA GLU A 177 21.25 -20.07 17.22
C GLU A 177 21.57 -18.96 16.20
N LEU A 178 20.87 -18.93 15.05
CA LEU A 178 21.13 -17.95 14.00
C LEU A 178 20.31 -16.69 14.22
N GLU A 179 20.98 -15.56 14.35
CA GLU A 179 20.38 -14.25 14.61
C GLU A 179 20.22 -13.44 13.34
N ASN A 180 19.01 -12.90 13.14
CA ASN A 180 18.70 -11.90 12.12
C ASN A 180 18.48 -10.54 12.77
N ALA A 181 19.56 -9.90 13.22
CA ALA A 181 19.54 -8.56 13.81
C ALA A 181 18.41 -8.36 14.88
N PRO A 182 18.33 -9.17 15.94
CA PRO A 182 17.25 -9.07 16.93
C PRO A 182 17.20 -7.70 17.64
N ASN A 183 18.33 -7.01 17.72
CA ASN A 183 18.41 -5.66 18.30
C ASN A 183 17.74 -4.57 17.44
N ALA A 184 17.38 -4.88 16.19
CA ALA A 184 16.66 -3.98 15.27
C ALA A 184 15.13 -4.12 15.37
N SER A 185 14.61 -5.01 16.20
CA SER A 185 13.16 -5.21 16.42
C SER A 185 12.52 -4.13 17.31
N GLY A 186 13.27 -3.11 17.68
CA GLY A 186 12.86 -1.95 18.47
C GLY A 186 13.54 -0.67 17.98
N PRO A 187 13.53 0.40 18.77
CA PRO A 187 14.18 1.67 18.44
C PRO A 187 15.63 1.47 18.04
N THR A 188 16.11 2.28 17.08
CA THR A 188 17.44 2.15 16.46
C THR A 188 18.53 1.86 17.48
N PRO A 189 19.25 0.73 17.35
CA PRO A 189 20.28 0.31 18.30
C PRO A 189 21.54 1.15 18.12
N LYS A 190 22.26 1.38 19.22
CA LYS A 190 23.56 2.08 19.21
C LYS A 190 24.69 1.22 18.60
N PHE A 191 24.61 -0.08 18.80
CA PHE A 191 25.63 -1.04 18.38
C PHE A 191 25.10 -1.97 17.29
N SER A 192 25.98 -2.32 16.36
CA SER A 192 25.68 -3.24 15.27
C SER A 192 25.22 -4.61 15.79
N PRO A 193 24.34 -5.30 15.02
CA PRO A 193 24.01 -6.68 15.31
C PRO A 193 25.26 -7.57 15.23
N LYS A 194 25.25 -8.63 16.00
CA LYS A 194 26.34 -9.63 16.00
C LYS A 194 25.96 -10.79 15.09
N ARG A 195 26.97 -11.33 14.38
CA ARG A 195 26.85 -12.63 13.69
C ARG A 195 25.71 -12.73 12.68
N ILE A 196 25.50 -11.70 11.83
CA ILE A 196 24.49 -11.71 10.76
C ILE A 196 24.85 -12.65 9.59
N ASP A 197 26.15 -12.94 9.36
CA ASP A 197 26.62 -13.69 8.20
C ASP A 197 26.06 -15.13 8.14
N PRO A 198 26.01 -15.92 9.25
CA PRO A 198 25.43 -17.26 9.20
C PRO A 198 23.95 -17.27 8.82
N PHE A 199 23.17 -16.28 9.27
CA PHE A 199 21.76 -16.15 8.89
C PHE A 199 21.62 -15.78 7.40
N ASN A 200 22.43 -14.83 6.92
CA ASN A 200 22.46 -14.47 5.50
C ASN A 200 22.84 -15.68 4.62
N ARG A 201 23.82 -16.49 5.08
CA ARG A 201 24.21 -17.73 4.40
C ARG A 201 23.06 -18.72 4.34
N LEU A 202 22.34 -18.90 5.44
CA LEU A 202 21.14 -19.74 5.47
C LEU A 202 20.11 -19.30 4.43
N LEU A 203 19.83 -18.00 4.30
CA LEU A 203 18.87 -17.48 3.32
C LEU A 203 19.31 -17.70 1.87
N GLN A 204 20.62 -17.60 1.58
CA GLN A 204 21.16 -17.91 0.26
C GLN A 204 20.96 -19.38 -0.10
N LEU A 205 21.18 -20.29 0.87
CA LEU A 205 20.96 -21.70 0.67
C LEU A 205 19.47 -22.03 0.50
N PHE A 206 18.59 -21.40 1.28
CA PHE A 206 17.14 -21.56 1.10
C PHE A 206 16.69 -21.14 -0.30
N ASP A 207 17.20 -20.03 -0.82
CA ASP A 207 16.88 -19.57 -2.18
C ASP A 207 17.24 -20.63 -3.26
N GLN A 208 18.32 -21.38 -3.06
CA GLN A 208 18.76 -22.43 -3.97
C GLN A 208 17.87 -23.69 -3.94
N VAL A 209 17.30 -24.02 -2.79
CA VAL A 209 16.61 -25.31 -2.60
C VAL A 209 15.07 -25.20 -2.55
N MET A 210 14.54 -24.01 -2.29
CA MET A 210 13.07 -23.83 -2.19
C MET A 210 12.37 -23.96 -3.55
N SER A 211 13.02 -23.56 -4.64
CA SER A 211 12.48 -23.71 -6.00
C SER A 211 12.24 -25.18 -6.38
N GLU A 212 12.95 -26.12 -5.75
CA GLU A 212 12.89 -27.56 -6.01
C GLU A 212 11.94 -28.32 -5.05
N ASN A 213 11.18 -27.59 -4.21
CA ASN A 213 10.31 -28.19 -3.20
C ASN A 213 11.03 -29.19 -2.26
N LEU A 214 12.30 -28.91 -1.94
CA LEU A 214 13.09 -29.76 -1.04
C LEU A 214 12.82 -29.45 0.43
N ILE A 215 12.23 -28.31 0.72
CA ILE A 215 11.83 -27.88 2.07
C ILE A 215 10.33 -27.69 2.06
N ILE A 216 9.61 -28.56 2.76
CA ILE A 216 8.15 -28.66 2.69
C ILE A 216 7.57 -28.44 4.09
N PRO A 217 6.77 -27.38 4.32
CA PRO A 217 5.98 -27.25 5.54
C PRO A 217 4.97 -28.39 5.66
N ARG A 218 4.83 -28.94 6.85
CA ARG A 218 3.86 -30.00 7.17
C ARG A 218 3.18 -29.73 8.50
N VAL A 219 2.04 -30.37 8.68
CA VAL A 219 1.36 -30.44 9.97
C VAL A 219 1.25 -31.92 10.33
N ASP A 220 1.71 -32.29 11.51
CA ASP A 220 1.55 -33.65 12.01
C ASP A 220 0.05 -34.00 12.09
N PRO A 221 -0.41 -35.11 11.48
CA PRO A 221 -1.83 -35.42 11.42
C PRO A 221 -2.43 -35.76 12.79
N VAL A 222 -1.59 -36.23 13.74
CA VAL A 222 -2.02 -36.65 15.07
C VAL A 222 -1.88 -35.52 16.09
N THR A 223 -0.67 -34.93 16.22
CA THR A 223 -0.37 -33.93 17.23
C THR A 223 -0.79 -32.52 16.81
N LYS A 224 -1.04 -32.31 15.51
CA LYS A 224 -1.31 -30.98 14.89
C LYS A 224 -0.15 -29.99 15.03
N GLU A 225 1.03 -30.46 15.35
CA GLU A 225 2.24 -29.65 15.45
C GLU A 225 2.80 -29.32 14.07
N ALA A 226 3.37 -28.13 13.93
CA ALA A 226 4.07 -27.74 12.72
C ALA A 226 5.38 -28.53 12.57
N GLN A 227 5.65 -29.00 11.37
CA GLN A 227 6.84 -29.74 11.01
C GLN A 227 7.44 -29.17 9.72
N LEU A 228 8.73 -29.38 9.53
CA LEU A 228 9.44 -29.08 8.29
C LEU A 228 10.10 -30.34 7.78
N GLU A 229 9.72 -30.76 6.57
CA GLU A 229 10.40 -31.85 5.88
C GLU A 229 11.52 -31.26 5.02
N ILE A 230 12.73 -31.77 5.21
CA ILE A 230 13.93 -31.34 4.48
C ILE A 230 14.47 -32.55 3.72
N ASN A 231 14.17 -32.61 2.43
CA ASN A 231 14.59 -33.64 1.51
C ASN A 231 15.93 -33.28 0.84
N SER A 232 16.61 -34.24 0.30
CA SER A 232 17.89 -34.04 -0.39
C SER A 232 17.90 -34.78 -1.74
N THR A 233 18.42 -34.10 -2.74
CA THR A 233 18.75 -34.71 -4.04
C THR A 233 20.26 -34.75 -4.21
N PRO A 234 20.83 -35.59 -5.12
CA PRO A 234 22.26 -35.58 -5.38
C PRO A 234 22.83 -34.21 -5.73
N GLU A 235 22.06 -33.40 -6.44
CA GLU A 235 22.44 -32.05 -6.87
C GLU A 235 22.52 -31.08 -5.70
N HIS A 236 21.56 -31.13 -4.77
CA HIS A 236 21.44 -30.21 -3.63
C HIS A 236 21.98 -30.79 -2.31
N TYR A 237 22.66 -31.96 -2.37
CA TYR A 237 23.15 -32.63 -1.17
C TYR A 237 24.00 -31.74 -0.26
N TYR A 238 24.95 -30.99 -0.84
CA TYR A 238 25.83 -30.16 -0.06
C TYR A 238 25.09 -28.92 0.54
N ALA A 239 24.17 -28.34 -0.20
CA ALA A 239 23.35 -27.23 0.28
C ALA A 239 22.44 -27.66 1.45
N ILE A 240 21.75 -28.77 1.32
CA ILE A 240 20.89 -29.32 2.39
C ILE A 240 21.72 -29.71 3.62
N ARG A 241 22.88 -30.34 3.43
CA ARG A 241 23.79 -30.66 4.53
C ARG A 241 24.26 -29.41 5.26
N GLU A 242 24.64 -28.36 4.54
CA GLU A 242 25.04 -27.07 5.12
C GLU A 242 23.89 -26.41 5.88
N ILE A 243 22.66 -26.40 5.33
CA ILE A 243 21.45 -25.92 6.01
C ILE A 243 21.27 -26.62 7.36
N LYS A 244 21.27 -27.96 7.36
CA LYS A 244 21.14 -28.75 8.59
C LYS A 244 22.27 -28.47 9.58
N GLN A 245 23.48 -28.28 9.11
CA GLN A 245 24.64 -27.95 9.94
C GLN A 245 24.52 -26.55 10.54
N LEU A 246 24.14 -25.53 9.76
CA LEU A 246 23.93 -24.17 10.25
C LEU A 246 22.83 -24.12 11.34
N LEU A 247 21.78 -24.91 11.15
CA LEU A 247 20.67 -25.00 12.10
C LEU A 247 20.96 -25.94 13.27
N GLY A 248 22.09 -26.66 13.27
CA GLY A 248 22.46 -27.63 14.31
C GLY A 248 21.55 -28.87 14.34
N LEU A 249 21.00 -29.26 13.18
CA LEU A 249 20.05 -30.37 13.04
C LEU A 249 20.77 -31.71 12.83
N ASP A 250 20.12 -32.82 13.26
CA ASP A 250 20.56 -34.16 12.97
C ASP A 250 20.53 -34.41 11.46
N GLN A 251 21.68 -34.78 10.89
CA GLN A 251 21.84 -34.98 9.45
C GLN A 251 21.02 -36.15 8.90
N ASN A 252 20.66 -37.14 9.75
CA ASN A 252 19.96 -38.35 9.36
C ASN A 252 18.45 -38.23 9.33
N LEU A 253 17.89 -37.17 10.00
CA LEU A 253 16.46 -36.92 9.98
C LEU A 253 16.06 -36.15 8.73
N THR A 254 14.84 -36.40 8.27
CA THR A 254 14.20 -35.65 7.17
C THR A 254 13.04 -34.78 7.66
N ILE A 255 12.45 -35.11 8.82
CA ILE A 255 11.34 -34.37 9.41
C ILE A 255 11.78 -33.77 10.74
N TYR A 256 11.55 -32.48 10.93
CA TYR A 256 11.90 -31.73 12.13
C TYR A 256 10.66 -31.03 12.68
N HIS A 257 10.51 -31.02 14.02
CA HIS A 257 9.48 -30.25 14.67
C HIS A 257 9.76 -28.75 14.54
N VAL A 258 8.73 -27.95 14.36
CA VAL A 258 8.86 -26.49 14.30
C VAL A 258 8.11 -25.88 15.47
N ASN A 259 8.83 -25.09 16.29
CA ASN A 259 8.28 -24.42 17.46
C ASN A 259 8.48 -22.91 17.41
N ASN A 260 7.53 -22.19 17.98
CA ASN A 260 7.65 -20.75 18.17
C ASN A 260 8.36 -20.46 19.52
N GLY A 261 9.36 -19.60 19.49
CA GLY A 261 10.05 -19.09 20.67
C GLY A 261 11.40 -19.74 20.96
N PHE A 262 11.98 -19.35 22.12
CA PHE A 262 13.27 -19.83 22.58
C PHE A 262 13.12 -21.15 23.34
N LEU A 263 13.36 -22.25 22.66
CA LEU A 263 13.49 -23.53 23.31
C LEU A 263 14.96 -23.93 23.38
N LYS A 264 15.30 -24.78 24.38
CA LYS A 264 16.62 -25.37 24.45
C LYS A 264 16.91 -26.12 23.16
N HIS A 265 18.08 -25.87 22.59
CA HIS A 265 18.50 -26.49 21.33
C HIS A 265 18.35 -28.02 21.37
N ARG A 266 17.67 -28.56 20.34
CA ARG A 266 17.51 -29.99 20.08
C ARG A 266 17.79 -30.21 18.60
N SER A 267 18.45 -31.31 18.28
CA SER A 267 18.83 -31.66 16.91
C SER A 267 17.65 -32.08 16.00
N ASP A 268 16.50 -32.39 16.59
CA ASP A 268 15.27 -32.76 15.91
C ASP A 268 14.25 -31.61 15.77
N THR A 269 14.63 -30.39 16.21
CA THR A 269 13.70 -29.27 16.37
C THR A 269 14.27 -27.98 15.78
N ILE A 270 13.42 -27.25 15.07
CA ILE A 270 13.69 -25.90 14.57
C ILE A 270 12.87 -24.91 15.42
N SER A 271 13.54 -24.10 16.20
CA SER A 271 12.92 -23.04 17.00
C SER A 271 12.98 -21.72 16.24
N ILE A 272 11.81 -21.14 15.92
CA ILE A 272 11.71 -19.91 15.16
C ILE A 272 11.15 -18.82 16.08
N ASN A 273 11.86 -17.70 16.20
CA ASN A 273 11.35 -16.51 16.84
C ASN A 273 10.93 -15.50 15.78
N LEU A 274 9.64 -15.23 15.71
CA LEU A 274 9.06 -14.34 14.71
C LEU A 274 8.91 -12.91 15.23
N ARG A 275 9.14 -11.94 14.36
CA ARG A 275 8.87 -10.54 14.62
C ARG A 275 7.36 -10.28 14.66
N SER A 276 6.97 -9.31 15.47
CA SER A 276 5.67 -8.66 15.33
C SER A 276 5.69 -7.70 14.13
N LEU A 277 4.51 -7.28 13.68
CA LEU A 277 4.42 -6.29 12.61
C LEU A 277 5.17 -5.00 12.97
N MET A 278 5.02 -4.51 14.22
CA MET A 278 5.74 -3.32 14.69
C MET A 278 7.26 -3.54 14.68
N SER A 279 7.73 -4.73 15.04
CA SER A 279 9.16 -5.08 14.99
C SER A 279 9.69 -5.12 13.55
N ILE A 280 8.87 -5.53 12.57
CA ILE A 280 9.22 -5.45 11.15
C ILE A 280 9.36 -3.98 10.72
N PHE A 281 8.42 -3.10 11.11
CA PHE A 281 8.54 -1.67 10.83
C PHE A 281 9.82 -1.07 11.41
N PHE A 282 10.17 -1.40 12.68
CA PHE A 282 11.43 -0.98 13.27
C PHE A 282 12.64 -1.51 12.49
N TYR A 283 12.62 -2.77 12.09
CA TYR A 283 13.71 -3.37 11.34
C TYR A 283 13.91 -2.67 9.99
N LEU A 284 12.84 -2.42 9.24
CA LEU A 284 12.90 -1.71 7.96
C LEU A 284 13.33 -0.24 8.11
N SER A 285 13.00 0.39 9.24
CA SER A 285 13.41 1.77 9.52
C SER A 285 14.92 1.95 9.74
N GLN A 286 15.69 0.86 9.82
CA GLN A 286 17.13 0.96 10.01
C GLN A 286 17.87 1.35 8.72
N ASN A 287 17.43 0.88 7.54
CA ASN A 287 18.09 1.15 6.26
C ASN A 287 17.47 2.34 5.53
N ILE A 288 17.62 3.52 6.12
CA ILE A 288 17.17 4.81 5.58
C ILE A 288 18.35 5.75 5.42
N ASP A 289 18.52 6.32 4.23
CA ASP A 289 19.48 7.39 4.02
C ASP A 289 19.17 8.58 4.92
N THR A 290 20.16 9.05 5.65
CA THR A 290 19.97 10.10 6.64
C THR A 290 20.88 11.29 6.37
N PRO A 291 20.33 12.52 6.31
CA PRO A 291 21.13 13.72 6.11
C PRO A 291 22.24 13.84 7.16
N LYS A 292 23.44 14.24 6.75
CA LYS A 292 24.57 14.43 7.66
C LYS A 292 24.23 15.40 8.80
N ALA A 293 23.48 16.47 8.51
CA ALA A 293 23.03 17.44 9.49
C ALA A 293 22.21 16.79 10.61
N HIS A 294 21.27 15.88 10.27
CA HIS A 294 20.43 15.18 11.24
C HIS A 294 21.23 14.19 12.13
N LYS A 295 22.27 13.56 11.56
CA LYS A 295 23.21 12.72 12.35
C LYS A 295 24.03 13.56 13.32
N ILE A 296 24.56 14.70 12.89
CA ILE A 296 25.39 15.60 13.72
C ILE A 296 24.56 16.23 14.85
N THR A 297 23.34 16.65 14.58
CA THR A 297 22.44 17.27 15.57
C THR A 297 21.79 16.25 16.51
N GLY A 298 22.03 14.94 16.31
CA GLY A 298 21.49 13.89 17.17
C GLY A 298 20.00 13.64 17.00
N LEU A 299 19.38 14.02 15.86
CA LEU A 299 17.97 13.74 15.56
C LEU A 299 17.72 12.25 15.33
N VAL A 300 18.75 11.50 14.94
CA VAL A 300 18.70 10.04 14.74
C VAL A 300 19.85 9.36 15.48
N THR A 301 19.65 8.09 15.82
CA THR A 301 20.74 7.27 16.38
C THR A 301 21.52 6.66 15.24
N VAL A 302 22.86 6.84 15.25
CA VAL A 302 23.78 6.19 14.33
C VAL A 302 24.26 4.89 14.94
N THR A 303 23.93 3.76 14.35
CA THR A 303 24.45 2.45 14.76
C THR A 303 25.92 2.33 14.38
N ARG A 304 26.75 1.87 15.32
CA ARG A 304 28.21 1.78 15.14
C ARG A 304 28.73 0.37 15.31
N ASN A 305 29.71 0.04 14.51
CA ASN A 305 30.54 -1.14 14.67
C ASN A 305 31.44 -1.02 15.89
N GLN A 306 32.06 -2.11 16.31
CA GLN A 306 33.02 -2.12 17.43
C GLN A 306 34.23 -1.20 17.19
N ASN A 307 34.63 -1.01 15.91
CA ASN A 307 35.70 -0.10 15.51
C ASN A 307 35.26 1.38 15.43
N GLY A 308 34.02 1.70 15.81
CA GLY A 308 33.46 3.06 15.77
C GLY A 308 32.93 3.52 14.41
N SER A 309 33.12 2.78 13.32
CA SER A 309 32.55 3.10 12.01
C SER A 309 31.02 2.96 12.02
N GLU A 310 30.34 3.69 11.15
CA GLU A 310 28.89 3.52 10.95
C GLU A 310 28.59 2.11 10.40
N PHE A 311 27.59 1.45 10.96
CA PHE A 311 27.16 0.13 10.50
C PHE A 311 26.30 0.26 9.26
N ASP A 312 26.60 -0.54 8.26
CA ASP A 312 25.85 -0.64 7.02
C ASP A 312 24.68 -1.62 7.18
N TRP A 313 23.48 -1.11 7.37
CA TRP A 313 22.26 -1.90 7.51
C TRP A 313 21.89 -2.66 6.24
N GLY A 314 22.33 -2.22 5.05
CA GLY A 314 22.16 -2.95 3.79
C GLY A 314 22.78 -4.35 3.80
N LYS A 315 23.71 -4.65 4.74
CA LYS A 315 24.29 -5.99 4.92
C LYS A 315 23.39 -6.97 5.64
N THR A 316 22.34 -6.51 6.31
CA THR A 316 21.39 -7.39 6.98
C THR A 316 20.38 -7.96 5.99
N ALA A 317 19.74 -9.06 6.34
CA ALA A 317 18.75 -9.70 5.48
C ALA A 317 17.63 -8.75 5.06
N GLY A 318 17.04 -8.00 5.99
CA GLY A 318 15.99 -7.04 5.69
C GLY A 318 16.49 -5.78 4.99
N GLY A 319 17.67 -5.28 5.38
CA GLY A 319 18.27 -4.11 4.75
C GLY A 319 18.64 -4.32 3.29
N ASN A 320 19.07 -5.52 2.93
CA ASN A 320 19.33 -5.88 1.53
C ASN A 320 18.05 -5.96 0.67
N LEU A 321 16.88 -6.03 1.31
CA LEU A 321 15.58 -6.16 0.64
C LEU A 321 14.77 -4.86 0.64
N PHE A 322 15.20 -3.84 1.38
CA PHE A 322 14.45 -2.59 1.53
C PHE A 322 15.35 -1.42 1.86
N HIS A 323 15.28 -0.38 1.06
CA HIS A 323 16.06 0.85 1.25
C HIS A 323 15.21 2.09 0.97
N ILE A 324 15.14 3.01 1.92
CA ILE A 324 14.52 4.32 1.74
C ILE A 324 15.63 5.35 1.46
N HIS A 325 15.55 5.96 0.30
CA HIS A 325 16.46 7.03 -0.11
C HIS A 325 16.07 8.40 0.44
N GLN A 326 17.04 9.32 0.47
CA GLN A 326 16.83 10.71 0.88
C GLN A 326 17.30 11.67 -0.21
N SER A 327 16.61 12.82 -0.34
CA SER A 327 17.04 13.94 -1.18
C SER A 327 16.55 15.29 -0.63
N ASP A 328 17.22 16.40 -1.02
CA ASP A 328 16.82 17.76 -0.64
C ASP A 328 15.59 18.24 -1.45
N LYS A 329 15.32 17.63 -2.60
CA LYS A 329 14.22 17.98 -3.51
C LYS A 329 13.36 16.75 -3.76
N GLN A 330 12.10 17.01 -4.13
CA GLN A 330 11.19 15.94 -4.55
C GLN A 330 11.79 15.18 -5.73
N PRO A 331 11.92 13.85 -5.67
CA PRO A 331 12.43 13.04 -6.76
C PRO A 331 11.41 12.97 -7.92
N ASP A 332 11.92 13.05 -9.17
CA ASP A 332 11.07 13.00 -10.36
C ASP A 332 10.53 11.58 -10.64
N THR A 333 11.28 10.55 -10.23
CA THR A 333 10.97 9.13 -10.49
C THR A 333 10.98 8.34 -9.19
N ALA A 334 9.92 8.47 -8.40
CA ALA A 334 9.73 7.69 -7.18
C ALA A 334 8.44 6.87 -7.28
N PHE A 335 8.47 5.65 -6.74
CA PHE A 335 7.27 4.86 -6.50
C PHE A 335 6.38 5.52 -5.43
N VAL A 336 7.00 6.01 -4.37
CA VAL A 336 6.37 6.79 -3.31
C VAL A 336 7.40 7.74 -2.72
N ALA A 337 7.01 8.99 -2.44
CA ALA A 337 7.88 10.01 -1.85
C ALA A 337 7.12 10.86 -0.85
N ILE A 338 7.72 11.12 0.30
CA ILE A 338 7.13 11.94 1.36
C ILE A 338 8.10 13.05 1.80
N PRO A 339 7.60 14.25 2.12
CA PRO A 339 8.39 15.28 2.79
C PRO A 339 8.39 15.00 4.31
N TYR A 340 9.58 15.04 4.93
CA TYR A 340 9.72 14.90 6.36
C TYR A 340 10.93 15.69 6.89
N ARG A 341 10.75 16.54 7.92
CA ARG A 341 11.79 17.37 8.53
C ARG A 341 12.65 18.16 7.52
N GLY A 342 12.01 18.71 6.47
CA GLY A 342 12.66 19.53 5.44
C GLY A 342 13.44 18.73 4.40
N GLN A 343 13.27 17.41 4.36
CA GLN A 343 13.88 16.50 3.41
C GLN A 343 12.83 15.63 2.74
N TRP A 344 13.14 15.05 1.59
CA TRP A 344 12.32 14.05 0.92
C TRP A 344 12.87 12.66 1.19
N PHE A 345 11.97 11.73 1.54
CA PHE A 345 12.26 10.31 1.71
C PHE A 345 11.42 9.52 0.72
N TYR A 346 12.03 8.55 0.02
CA TYR A 346 11.35 7.90 -1.09
C TYR A 346 11.88 6.48 -1.38
N LEU A 347 11.02 5.70 -2.04
CA LEU A 347 11.41 4.45 -2.71
C LEU A 347 11.52 4.72 -4.22
N MET A 348 12.58 4.25 -4.83
CA MET A 348 12.77 4.37 -6.28
C MET A 348 11.78 3.47 -7.03
N ASP A 349 11.25 3.93 -8.16
CA ASP A 349 10.28 3.15 -8.94
C ASP A 349 10.90 1.93 -9.64
N ASN A 350 12.19 1.98 -9.93
CA ASN A 350 12.96 0.85 -10.50
C ASN A 350 13.57 -0.09 -9.45
N ASP A 351 13.43 0.18 -8.15
CA ASP A 351 13.86 -0.73 -7.08
C ASP A 351 12.78 -1.77 -6.79
N LEU A 352 12.80 -2.85 -7.58
CA LEU A 352 11.83 -3.93 -7.49
C LEU A 352 11.94 -4.72 -6.16
N GLU A 353 13.13 -4.78 -5.56
CA GLU A 353 13.33 -5.45 -4.27
C GLU A 353 12.63 -4.69 -3.14
N SER A 354 12.84 -3.38 -3.03
CA SER A 354 12.15 -2.56 -2.05
C SER A 354 10.63 -2.50 -2.29
N LYS A 355 10.19 -2.41 -3.55
CA LYS A 355 8.76 -2.44 -3.91
C LYS A 355 8.10 -3.76 -3.51
N SER A 356 8.72 -4.90 -3.78
CA SER A 356 8.19 -6.22 -3.39
C SER A 356 8.14 -6.38 -1.86
N THR A 357 9.16 -5.86 -1.15
CA THR A 357 9.15 -5.85 0.32
C THR A 357 8.05 -4.95 0.88
N PHE A 358 7.86 -3.78 0.28
CA PHE A 358 6.77 -2.87 0.63
C PHE A 358 5.40 -3.51 0.41
N MET A 359 5.21 -4.23 -0.69
CA MET A 359 3.98 -4.98 -0.97
C MET A 359 3.72 -6.06 0.09
N LEU A 360 4.74 -6.83 0.49
CA LEU A 360 4.61 -7.81 1.58
C LEU A 360 4.25 -7.14 2.90
N LEU A 361 4.90 -6.02 3.24
CA LEU A 361 4.60 -5.25 4.45
C LEU A 361 3.15 -4.79 4.49
N THR A 362 2.63 -4.27 3.38
CA THR A 362 1.23 -3.83 3.30
C THR A 362 0.24 -4.99 3.41
N GLN A 363 0.56 -6.18 2.90
CA GLN A 363 -0.26 -7.38 3.08
C GLN A 363 -0.26 -7.85 4.54
N LEU A 364 0.90 -7.91 5.19
CA LEU A 364 1.02 -8.24 6.61
C LEU A 364 0.23 -7.27 7.48
N PHE A 365 0.30 -5.97 7.17
CA PHE A 365 -0.47 -4.95 7.88
C PHE A 365 -1.98 -5.19 7.73
N ARG A 366 -2.47 -5.42 6.53
CA ARG A 366 -3.89 -5.68 6.27
C ARG A 366 -4.38 -6.95 6.97
N LEU A 367 -3.56 -7.99 7.03
CA LEU A 367 -3.87 -9.22 7.74
C LEU A 367 -4.06 -8.96 9.25
N GLN A 368 -3.12 -8.24 9.86
CA GLN A 368 -3.14 -7.96 11.30
C GLN A 368 -4.13 -6.86 11.70
N ALA A 369 -4.21 -5.78 10.94
CA ALA A 369 -5.14 -4.68 11.20
C ALA A 369 -6.60 -5.07 10.92
N GLY A 370 -6.84 -5.95 9.95
CA GLY A 370 -8.18 -6.47 9.64
C GLY A 370 -8.83 -7.23 10.79
N ALA A 371 -8.02 -7.92 11.60
CA ALA A 371 -8.49 -8.62 12.79
C ALA A 371 -8.90 -7.67 13.94
N ALA A 372 -8.48 -6.40 13.88
CA ALA A 372 -8.66 -5.41 14.96
C ALA A 372 -9.75 -4.36 14.66
N LYS A 373 -10.59 -4.54 13.62
CA LYS A 373 -11.63 -3.56 13.26
C LYS A 373 -12.58 -3.31 14.44
N SER A 374 -12.33 -2.20 15.17
CA SER A 374 -13.30 -1.64 16.10
C SER A 374 -14.12 -0.56 15.37
N ALA A 375 -15.42 -0.46 15.68
CA ALA A 375 -16.26 0.65 15.29
C ALA A 375 -15.84 1.92 16.02
N GLY A 376 -14.72 2.52 15.59
CA GLY A 376 -14.24 3.80 16.10
C GLY A 376 -14.95 4.99 15.44
N PRO A 377 -14.81 6.19 15.99
CA PRO A 377 -15.38 7.39 15.38
C PRO A 377 -14.77 7.64 13.99
N THR A 378 -15.64 7.80 13.00
CA THR A 378 -15.26 8.16 11.64
C THR A 378 -15.05 9.66 11.51
N LEU A 379 -13.87 10.08 11.03
CA LEU A 379 -13.61 11.45 10.64
C LEU A 379 -14.03 11.64 9.18
N THR A 380 -15.02 12.48 8.94
CA THR A 380 -15.51 12.79 7.59
C THR A 380 -14.96 14.14 7.14
N LEU A 381 -14.15 14.14 6.09
CA LEU A 381 -13.60 15.34 5.49
C LEU A 381 -14.27 15.60 4.13
N PRO A 382 -15.06 16.67 3.98
CA PRO A 382 -15.53 17.10 2.67
C PRO A 382 -14.35 17.67 1.88
N LEU A 383 -14.09 17.14 0.70
CA LEU A 383 -13.17 17.76 -0.25
C LEU A 383 -13.91 18.91 -0.95
N ARG A 384 -13.35 20.10 -0.85
CA ARG A 384 -13.85 21.34 -1.52
C ARG A 384 -13.20 21.50 -2.89
#